data_5e338cd1830df6d585ca49a8344cb1ee
#
_entry.id   5e338cd1830df6d585ca49a8344cb1ee
#
_cell.length_a   1.000
_cell.length_b   1.000
_cell.length_c   1.000
_cell.angle_alpha   90.00
_cell.angle_beta   90.00
_cell.angle_gamma   90.00
#
_symmetry.space_group_name_H-M   'P 1'
#
loop_
_entity.id
_entity.type
_entity.pdbx_description
1 polymer ?
#
loop_
_entity_poly.entity_id
_entity_poly.type
_entity_poly.pdbx_seq_one_letter_code
_entity_poly.pdbx_strand_id
1 'polypeptide(L)'
;MKKLFVLLLTLGLAFGSLSSLANTGGIEWDKAPNKTNDQVALQNGAKLFVNYCLNCHSAAFMRYNRMTEIGLTEKQIKENLLFGSAKVGETMKSAIDPVQAKEWFGGNPPDLSVMTRSRSDGSKGTG
;
A
#
# COMPACT_ATOMS: atom_id res chain seq x y z
N MET A 1 -51.70 -22.26 6.70
CA MET A 1 -50.86 -21.18 6.14
C MET A 1 -49.86 -20.61 7.14
N LYS A 2 -50.26 -20.17 8.35
CA LYS A 2 -49.33 -19.62 9.35
C LYS A 2 -48.19 -20.56 9.75
N LYS A 3 -48.45 -21.85 9.97
CA LYS A 3 -47.43 -22.85 10.35
C LYS A 3 -46.40 -23.10 9.23
N LEU A 4 -46.83 -23.06 7.96
CA LEU A 4 -45.95 -23.21 6.81
C LEU A 4 -45.01 -22.00 6.66
N PHE A 5 -45.51 -20.79 6.94
CA PHE A 5 -44.72 -19.55 6.88
C PHE A 5 -43.65 -19.52 7.97
N VAL A 6 -43.99 -19.96 9.19
CA VAL A 6 -43.00 -20.06 10.30
C VAL A 6 -41.92 -21.09 9.97
N LEU A 7 -42.29 -22.22 9.35
CA LEU A 7 -41.32 -23.27 8.99
C LEU A 7 -40.36 -22.80 7.88
N LEU A 8 -40.83 -22.05 6.91
CA LEU A 8 -40.00 -21.45 5.86
C LEU A 8 -39.08 -20.35 6.41
N LEU A 9 -39.55 -19.56 7.39
CA LEU A 9 -38.76 -18.52 8.03
C LEU A 9 -37.63 -19.10 8.86
N THR A 10 -37.91 -20.18 9.63
CA THR A 10 -36.84 -20.86 10.43
C THR A 10 -35.83 -21.58 9.55
N LEU A 11 -36.24 -22.16 8.44
CA LEU A 11 -35.36 -22.80 7.48
C LEU A 11 -34.42 -21.76 6.81
N GLY A 12 -34.95 -20.58 6.45
CA GLY A 12 -34.20 -19.49 5.87
C GLY A 12 -33.11 -18.92 6.82
N LEU A 13 -33.42 -18.83 8.11
CA LEU A 13 -32.45 -18.39 9.15
C LEU A 13 -31.35 -19.43 9.39
N ALA A 14 -31.64 -20.72 9.26
CA ALA A 14 -30.64 -21.78 9.43
C ALA A 14 -29.61 -21.83 8.29
N PHE A 15 -29.98 -21.44 7.07
CA PHE A 15 -29.05 -21.40 5.93
C PHE A 15 -28.26 -20.09 5.82
N GLY A 16 -28.70 -19.02 6.49
CA GLY A 16 -28.00 -17.72 6.47
C GLY A 16 -26.67 -17.67 7.23
N SER A 17 -26.39 -18.66 8.06
CA SER A 17 -25.22 -18.64 8.96
C SER A 17 -23.96 -19.32 8.40
N LEU A 18 -24.02 -19.92 7.21
CA LEU A 18 -22.87 -20.65 6.64
C LEU A 18 -21.86 -19.82 5.86
N SER A 19 -22.10 -18.52 5.70
CA SER A 19 -21.24 -17.67 4.86
C SER A 19 -20.01 -17.10 5.57
N SER A 20 -19.83 -17.35 6.87
CA SER A 20 -18.77 -16.71 7.67
C SER A 20 -17.49 -17.55 7.86
N LEU A 21 -17.40 -18.73 7.26
CA LEU A 21 -16.22 -19.59 7.34
C LEU A 21 -15.25 -19.43 6.15
N ALA A 22 -15.48 -18.43 5.31
CA ALA A 22 -14.56 -18.12 4.23
C ALA A 22 -13.37 -17.35 4.78
N ASN A 23 -12.25 -18.03 4.85
CA ASN A 23 -10.90 -17.49 4.94
C ASN A 23 -10.25 -17.31 6.30
N THR A 24 -10.06 -18.41 7.00
CA THR A 24 -8.93 -18.55 7.93
C THR A 24 -7.99 -19.71 7.53
N GLY A 25 -7.99 -20.09 6.26
CA GLY A 25 -6.94 -20.93 5.72
C GLY A 25 -5.65 -20.11 5.74
N GLY A 26 -4.79 -20.35 6.74
CA GLY A 26 -3.55 -19.61 6.92
C GLY A 26 -2.66 -19.76 5.69
N ILE A 27 -2.70 -18.77 4.81
CA ILE A 27 -1.67 -18.62 3.78
C ILE A 27 -0.37 -18.35 4.56
N GLU A 28 0.59 -19.23 4.44
CA GLU A 28 1.92 -19.00 4.96
C GLU A 28 2.62 -18.01 4.03
N TRP A 29 2.70 -16.75 4.48
CA TRP A 29 3.35 -15.69 3.72
C TRP A 29 4.87 -15.85 3.79
N ASP A 30 5.53 -15.64 2.67
CA ASP A 30 6.99 -15.54 2.63
C ASP A 30 7.46 -14.39 3.53
N LYS A 31 8.56 -14.63 4.24
CA LYS A 31 9.18 -13.57 5.04
C LYS A 31 9.82 -12.54 4.11
N ALA A 32 9.46 -11.28 4.29
CA ALA A 32 10.14 -10.19 3.60
C ALA A 32 11.64 -10.19 3.97
N PRO A 33 12.54 -10.05 2.98
CA PRO A 33 13.98 -9.96 3.27
C PRO A 33 14.26 -8.70 4.09
N ASN A 34 14.83 -8.87 5.28
CA ASN A 34 15.22 -7.73 6.12
C ASN A 34 16.50 -7.08 5.56
N LYS A 35 16.35 -6.01 4.80
CA LYS A 35 17.42 -5.20 4.21
C LYS A 35 17.40 -3.76 4.70
N THR A 36 16.84 -3.52 5.88
CA THR A 36 16.67 -2.16 6.44
C THR A 36 18.01 -1.45 6.71
N ASN A 37 19.11 -2.19 6.81
CA ASN A 37 20.47 -1.63 6.98
C ASN A 37 21.33 -1.75 5.70
N ASP A 38 20.79 -2.26 4.62
CA ASP A 38 21.48 -2.37 3.33
C ASP A 38 21.21 -1.10 2.51
N GLN A 39 22.12 -0.13 2.57
CA GLN A 39 21.96 1.15 1.87
C GLN A 39 21.80 0.98 0.36
N VAL A 40 22.48 0.02 -0.24
CA VAL A 40 22.37 -0.24 -1.69
C VAL A 40 20.96 -0.70 -2.04
N ALA A 41 20.40 -1.62 -1.25
CA ALA A 41 19.03 -2.08 -1.42
C ALA A 41 18.02 -0.95 -1.20
N LEU A 42 18.23 -0.10 -0.19
CA LEU A 42 17.36 1.04 0.10
C LEU A 42 17.39 2.10 -1.00
N GLN A 43 18.56 2.43 -1.53
CA GLN A 43 18.73 3.36 -2.65
C GLN A 43 18.08 2.82 -3.93
N ASN A 44 18.26 1.53 -4.20
CA ASN A 44 17.59 0.88 -5.33
C ASN A 44 16.05 0.86 -5.14
N GLY A 45 15.58 0.60 -3.93
CA GLY A 45 14.15 0.67 -3.59
C GLY A 45 13.58 2.07 -3.80
N ALA A 46 14.29 3.12 -3.37
CA ALA A 46 13.89 4.51 -3.61
C ALA A 46 13.80 4.83 -5.11
N LYS A 47 14.78 4.38 -5.90
CA LYS A 47 14.76 4.52 -7.36
C LYS A 47 13.55 3.81 -7.98
N LEU A 48 13.28 2.57 -7.58
CA LEU A 48 12.13 1.81 -8.10
C LEU A 48 10.81 2.48 -7.71
N PHE A 49 10.68 2.92 -6.46
CA PHE A 49 9.48 3.61 -6.00
C PHE A 49 9.19 4.86 -6.82
N VAL A 50 10.18 5.74 -6.98
CA VAL A 50 10.00 7.01 -7.69
C VAL A 50 9.71 6.79 -9.18
N ASN A 51 10.33 5.80 -9.82
CA ASN A 51 10.16 5.59 -11.25
C ASN A 51 8.89 4.79 -11.62
N TYR A 52 8.40 3.92 -10.73
CA TYR A 52 7.29 3.02 -11.08
C TYR A 52 6.04 3.24 -10.20
N CYS A 53 6.21 3.41 -8.89
CA CYS A 53 5.06 3.48 -8.00
C CYS A 53 4.50 4.92 -7.88
N LEU A 54 5.38 5.92 -7.84
CA LEU A 54 5.02 7.31 -7.60
C LEU A 54 4.18 7.92 -8.75
N ASN A 55 4.15 7.31 -9.91
CA ASN A 55 3.27 7.75 -10.99
C ASN A 55 1.79 7.70 -10.58
N CYS A 56 1.42 6.70 -9.77
CA CYS A 56 0.04 6.48 -9.32
C CYS A 56 -0.11 6.60 -7.81
N HIS A 57 0.89 6.20 -7.02
CA HIS A 57 0.83 6.15 -5.56
C HIS A 57 1.70 7.22 -4.91
N SER A 58 1.09 8.09 -4.14
CA SER A 58 1.85 9.03 -3.30
C SER A 58 2.50 8.34 -2.10
N ALA A 59 3.56 8.94 -1.59
CA ALA A 59 4.10 8.76 -0.25
C ALA A 59 4.16 10.14 0.41
N ALA A 60 2.99 10.71 0.70
CA ALA A 60 2.84 12.11 1.08
C ALA A 60 3.46 12.47 2.44
N PHE A 61 3.79 11.47 3.28
CA PHE A 61 4.51 11.68 4.53
C PHE A 61 6.04 11.60 4.36
N MET A 62 6.52 11.23 3.17
CA MET A 62 7.94 11.19 2.84
C MET A 62 8.33 12.42 2.04
N ARG A 63 9.42 13.08 2.43
CA ARG A 63 10.04 14.17 1.66
C ARG A 63 11.28 13.66 0.94
N TYR A 64 11.57 14.20 -0.24
CA TYR A 64 12.76 13.79 -1.00
C TYR A 64 14.07 13.99 -0.25
N ASN A 65 14.20 15.06 0.55
CA ASN A 65 15.43 15.31 1.33
C ASN A 65 15.73 14.21 2.35
N ARG A 66 14.73 13.42 2.77
CA ARG A 66 14.97 12.29 3.67
C ARG A 66 15.74 11.13 3.02
N MET A 67 15.88 11.15 1.71
CA MET A 67 16.73 10.17 1.03
C MET A 67 18.22 10.33 1.39
N THR A 68 18.62 11.42 2.04
CA THR A 68 19.95 11.54 2.62
C THR A 68 20.21 10.53 3.75
N GLU A 69 19.16 10.09 4.44
CA GLU A 69 19.25 9.08 5.51
C GLU A 69 19.67 7.70 5.00
N ILE A 70 19.47 7.44 3.72
CA ILE A 70 19.94 6.22 3.04
C ILE A 70 21.22 6.45 2.25
N GLY A 71 21.98 7.51 2.55
CA GLY A 71 23.31 7.78 2.01
C GLY A 71 23.33 8.50 0.65
N LEU A 72 22.21 9.04 0.17
CA LEU A 72 22.20 9.86 -1.04
C LEU A 72 22.55 11.30 -0.73
N THR A 73 23.38 11.91 -1.55
CA THR A 73 23.60 13.37 -1.51
C THR A 73 22.42 14.12 -2.09
N GLU A 74 22.23 15.38 -1.68
CA GLU A 74 21.17 16.23 -2.24
C GLU A 74 21.29 16.38 -3.76
N LYS A 75 22.52 16.42 -4.28
CA LYS A 75 22.77 16.44 -5.72
C LYS A 75 22.24 15.18 -6.40
N GLN A 76 22.56 13.99 -5.83
CA GLN A 76 22.07 12.72 -6.37
C GLN A 76 20.53 12.62 -6.32
N ILE A 77 19.92 13.12 -5.25
CA ILE A 77 18.45 13.18 -5.14
C ILE A 77 17.87 14.04 -6.27
N LYS A 78 18.42 15.24 -6.48
CA LYS A 78 17.97 16.16 -7.54
C LYS A 78 18.11 15.57 -8.93
N GLU A 79 19.22 14.90 -9.19
CA GLU A 79 19.54 14.37 -10.52
C GLU A 79 18.82 13.05 -10.86
N ASN A 80 18.49 12.23 -9.84
CA ASN A 80 18.03 10.87 -10.06
C ASN A 80 16.61 10.57 -9.54
N LEU A 81 16.09 11.37 -8.63
CA LEU A 81 14.79 11.11 -7.99
C LEU A 81 13.78 12.25 -8.15
N LEU A 82 14.23 13.45 -8.48
CA LEU A 82 13.35 14.60 -8.69
C LEU A 82 13.05 14.74 -10.17
N PHE A 83 11.82 14.42 -10.56
CA PHE A 83 11.33 14.63 -11.90
C PHE A 83 10.34 15.81 -11.91
N GLY A 84 10.49 16.68 -12.91
CA GLY A 84 9.66 17.88 -13.04
C GLY A 84 10.13 19.06 -12.18
N SER A 85 9.19 19.82 -11.63
CA SER A 85 9.46 21.06 -10.88
C SER A 85 9.56 20.90 -9.37
N ALA A 86 9.53 19.66 -8.85
CA ALA A 86 9.58 19.41 -7.42
C ALA A 86 10.89 19.88 -6.78
N LYS A 87 10.83 20.30 -5.52
CA LYS A 87 11.99 20.67 -4.71
C LYS A 87 12.32 19.55 -3.73
N VAL A 88 13.58 19.42 -3.32
CA VAL A 88 14.01 18.37 -2.36
C VAL A 88 13.26 18.39 -1.03
N GLY A 89 12.76 19.54 -0.60
CA GLY A 89 11.94 19.67 0.60
C GLY A 89 10.47 19.27 0.42
N GLU A 90 10.03 19.01 -0.81
CA GLU A 90 8.64 18.62 -1.07
C GLU A 90 8.39 17.15 -0.75
N THR A 91 7.11 16.83 -0.52
CA THR A 91 6.67 15.45 -0.29
C THR A 91 6.50 14.71 -1.62
N MET A 92 6.63 13.39 -1.57
CA MET A 92 6.49 12.52 -2.73
C MET A 92 5.01 12.35 -3.09
N LYS A 93 4.53 13.15 -4.01
CA LYS A 93 3.14 13.11 -4.51
C LYS A 93 3.10 12.51 -5.89
N SER A 94 2.08 11.68 -6.14
CA SER A 94 1.82 11.11 -7.46
C SER A 94 1.45 12.20 -8.47
N ALA A 95 1.75 11.95 -9.72
CA ALA A 95 1.41 12.83 -10.83
C ALA A 95 -0.01 12.59 -11.38
N ILE A 96 -0.67 11.50 -10.96
CA ILE A 96 -2.00 11.15 -11.46
C ILE A 96 -3.05 12.17 -11.01
N ASP A 97 -3.87 12.61 -11.95
CA ASP A 97 -5.02 13.45 -11.64
C ASP A 97 -6.12 12.63 -10.92
N PRO A 98 -6.67 13.12 -9.79
CA PRO A 98 -7.67 12.38 -9.03
C PRO A 98 -8.96 12.06 -9.80
N VAL A 99 -9.35 12.89 -10.75
CA VAL A 99 -10.56 12.66 -11.58
C VAL A 99 -10.28 11.51 -12.54
N GLN A 100 -9.14 11.55 -13.21
CA GLN A 100 -8.71 10.48 -14.11
C GLN A 100 -8.48 9.16 -13.36
N ALA A 101 -7.90 9.21 -12.16
CA ALA A 101 -7.71 8.03 -11.33
C ALA A 101 -9.04 7.35 -11.00
N LYS A 102 -10.05 8.14 -10.65
CA LYS A 102 -11.39 7.63 -10.38
C LYS A 102 -12.05 7.01 -11.63
N GLU A 103 -11.85 7.62 -12.79
CA GLU A 103 -12.37 7.12 -14.05
C GLU A 103 -11.71 5.80 -14.45
N TRP A 104 -10.38 5.69 -14.31
CA TRP A 104 -9.63 4.52 -14.76
C TRP A 104 -9.68 3.35 -13.78
N PHE A 105 -9.71 3.62 -12.48
CA PHE A 105 -9.56 2.60 -11.42
C PHE A 105 -10.76 2.50 -10.48
N GLY A 106 -11.79 3.32 -10.68
CA GLY A 106 -12.94 3.39 -9.78
C GLY A 106 -12.67 4.16 -8.49
N GLY A 107 -11.44 4.63 -8.25
CA GLY A 107 -11.03 5.38 -7.08
C GLY A 107 -9.56 5.82 -7.14
N ASN A 108 -9.14 6.66 -6.20
CA ASN A 108 -7.75 7.08 -6.13
C ASN A 108 -6.87 5.94 -5.60
N PRO A 109 -5.69 5.68 -6.22
CA PRO A 109 -4.71 4.79 -5.66
C PRO A 109 -4.31 5.23 -4.24
N PRO A 110 -4.23 4.29 -3.27
CA PRO A 110 -3.92 4.65 -1.90
C PRO A 110 -2.50 5.20 -1.74
N ASP A 111 -2.33 6.12 -0.77
CA ASP A 111 -1.02 6.57 -0.34
C ASP A 111 -0.24 5.43 0.33
N LEU A 112 1.04 5.26 -0.04
CA LEU A 112 1.87 4.14 0.42
C LEU A 112 2.76 4.48 1.62
N SER A 113 2.69 5.70 2.18
CA SER A 113 3.57 6.15 3.27
C SER A 113 3.64 5.18 4.46
N VAL A 114 2.51 4.58 4.82
CA VAL A 114 2.40 3.65 5.97
C VAL A 114 1.77 2.31 5.59
N MET A 115 1.57 2.06 4.31
CA MET A 115 0.80 0.91 3.84
C MET A 115 1.44 -0.42 4.24
N THR A 116 2.74 -0.59 4.05
CA THR A 116 3.45 -1.81 4.45
C THR A 116 3.30 -2.09 5.93
N ARG A 117 3.48 -1.06 6.77
CA ARG A 117 3.32 -1.18 8.21
C ARG A 117 1.88 -1.49 8.63
N SER A 118 0.89 -0.87 8.00
CA SER A 118 -0.52 -1.08 8.32
C SER A 118 -1.05 -2.45 7.89
N ARG A 119 -0.36 -3.08 6.93
CA ARG A 119 -0.70 -4.42 6.41
C ARG A 119 0.18 -5.52 6.98
N SER A 120 1.24 -5.18 7.72
CA SER A 120 2.09 -6.18 8.36
C SER A 120 1.35 -6.81 9.53
N ASP A 121 1.46 -8.13 9.66
CA ASP A 121 1.07 -8.85 10.87
C ASP A 121 2.22 -8.71 11.88
N GLY A 122 2.07 -7.76 12.81
CA GLY A 122 3.09 -7.46 13.81
C GLY A 122 3.52 -8.66 14.67
N SER A 123 2.75 -9.77 14.67
CA SER A 123 3.08 -11.00 15.40
C SER A 123 4.17 -11.84 14.71
N LYS A 124 4.40 -11.62 13.41
CA LYS A 124 5.31 -12.45 12.58
C LYS A 124 6.58 -11.75 12.11
N GLY A 125 6.86 -10.55 12.60
CA GLY A 125 8.07 -9.81 12.23
C GLY A 125 8.16 -9.43 10.75
N THR A 126 7.04 -9.41 10.05
CA THR A 126 6.91 -8.94 8.67
C THR A 126 6.53 -7.46 8.70
N GLY A 127 7.47 -6.63 9.04
CA GLY A 127 7.35 -5.17 9.02
C GLY A 127 8.46 -4.57 8.22
#